data_4e120d59cbc5a77e1371c9fa504cb073
#
_entry.id   4e120d59cbc5a77e1371c9fa504cb073
#
_cell.length_a   1.000
_cell.length_b   1.000
_cell.length_c   1.000
_cell.angle_alpha   90.00
_cell.angle_beta   90.00
_cell.angle_gamma   90.00
#
_symmetry.space_group_name_H-M   'P 1'
#
loop_
_entity.id
_entity.type
_entity.pdbx_description
1 polymer ?
#
loop_
_entity_poly.entity_id
_entity_poly.type
_entity_poly.pdbx_seq_one_letter_code
_entity_poly.pdbx_strand_id
1 'polypeptide(L)'
;TPLSMPLAQHTLPVFNTKSYIEWPQWEYKRVPGFGKVKLNDIVVFNFPAGDTVATNFQQTDFYTLAYEEGKRAYPNKVNMDSLTRKQQRTVYDLYYNAGRNLIRSNPRMYGDIVIRPVDRRENYVKRCVGLPGDTLQIKKGQVYIDGKAIENPTEMQFNYFVQTTGPYITDDMFRELGISKEDQTLMTDGLGWEENLIEMGLDRRDAQGRLAPVYHLPLTKKMYETLSGNKKLISNIIIEPGEFSGQMYPLNLYTKWDRNNYGPIWIPAKGATIKLTEDNLPIYERCIVAYEGNKLEVKEDGIYINGEKTDSYTFNMDYYWMMGCLLYTSDAADE
;
A
#
# COMPACT_ATOMS: atom_id res chain seq x y z
N THR A 1 18.17 -8.99 16.42
CA THR A 1 19.58 -9.36 16.71
C THR A 1 20.14 -8.39 17.73
N PRO A 2 20.64 -8.84 18.90
CA PRO A 2 21.05 -7.92 19.98
C PRO A 2 22.32 -7.14 19.67
N LEU A 3 23.10 -7.56 18.68
CA LEU A 3 24.36 -6.93 18.31
C LEU A 3 24.25 -6.28 16.93
N SER A 4 23.87 -5.01 16.94
CA SER A 4 23.89 -4.16 15.74
C SER A 4 24.66 -2.89 16.03
N MET A 5 25.24 -2.31 14.99
CA MET A 5 25.91 -1.03 15.10
C MET A 5 24.90 0.09 15.35
N PRO A 6 25.12 1.01 16.29
CA PRO A 6 24.25 2.16 16.49
C PRO A 6 24.07 2.96 15.21
N LEU A 7 22.87 3.50 14.98
CA LEU A 7 22.50 4.33 13.84
C LEU A 7 22.55 3.65 12.45
N ALA A 8 22.76 2.32 12.41
CA ALA A 8 22.76 1.57 11.16
C ALA A 8 21.77 0.39 11.24
N GLN A 9 20.65 0.48 10.55
CA GLN A 9 19.58 -0.51 10.63
C GLN A 9 19.88 -1.76 9.79
N HIS A 10 20.39 -1.62 8.58
CA HIS A 10 20.58 -2.73 7.63
C HIS A 10 22.01 -2.90 7.20
N THR A 11 22.64 -1.84 6.73
CA THR A 11 24.00 -1.84 6.17
C THR A 11 24.85 -0.74 6.76
N LEU A 12 26.15 -0.99 6.81
CA LEU A 12 27.13 0.04 7.17
C LEU A 12 27.32 1.00 5.98
N PRO A 13 27.24 2.33 6.18
CA PRO A 13 27.22 3.31 5.08
C PRO A 13 28.45 3.30 4.17
N VAL A 14 29.62 2.91 4.71
CA VAL A 14 30.90 2.95 3.97
C VAL A 14 31.24 1.61 3.31
N PHE A 15 30.88 0.50 3.96
CA PHE A 15 31.33 -0.84 3.55
C PHE A 15 30.25 -1.64 2.83
N ASN A 16 29.03 -1.15 2.78
CA ASN A 16 27.85 -1.85 2.24
C ASN A 16 27.70 -3.31 2.76
N THR A 17 28.16 -3.55 4.00
CA THR A 17 28.05 -4.82 4.70
C THR A 17 26.92 -4.76 5.71
N LYS A 18 26.42 -5.94 6.13
CA LYS A 18 25.38 -6.00 7.16
C LYS A 18 25.82 -5.30 8.44
N SER A 19 24.95 -4.48 9.01
CA SER A 19 25.21 -3.74 10.25
C SER A 19 25.03 -4.58 11.53
N TYR A 20 24.74 -5.87 11.39
CA TYR A 20 24.41 -6.77 12.48
C TYR A 20 25.07 -8.14 12.29
N ILE A 21 25.25 -8.83 13.41
CA ILE A 21 25.83 -10.18 13.43
C ILE A 21 24.70 -11.20 13.29
N GLU A 22 24.87 -12.17 12.39
CA GLU A 22 23.89 -13.24 12.17
C GLU A 22 24.11 -14.46 13.06
N TRP A 23 25.27 -14.56 13.71
CA TRP A 23 25.60 -15.65 14.63
C TRP A 23 26.38 -15.13 15.83
N PRO A 24 26.04 -15.55 17.07
CA PRO A 24 24.91 -16.41 17.43
C PRO A 24 23.57 -15.68 17.30
N GLN A 25 22.55 -16.42 16.88
CA GLN A 25 21.17 -15.91 16.87
C GLN A 25 20.44 -16.44 18.09
N TRP A 26 19.75 -15.54 18.78
CA TRP A 26 18.78 -15.94 19.78
C TRP A 26 17.45 -16.22 19.15
N GLU A 27 16.71 -17.20 19.67
CA GLU A 27 15.36 -17.50 19.24
C GLU A 27 14.48 -16.24 19.35
N TYR A 28 13.75 -15.95 18.29
CA TYR A 28 12.78 -14.84 18.33
C TYR A 28 11.65 -15.20 19.30
N LYS A 29 11.47 -14.39 20.33
CA LYS A 29 10.37 -14.53 21.28
C LYS A 29 9.56 -13.27 21.32
N ARG A 30 8.24 -13.39 21.18
CA ARG A 30 7.32 -12.30 21.47
C ARG A 30 7.12 -12.23 22.97
N VAL A 31 7.42 -11.10 23.57
CA VAL A 31 7.07 -10.82 24.95
C VAL A 31 5.57 -10.54 25.07
N PRO A 32 4.92 -10.88 26.21
CA PRO A 32 3.54 -10.48 26.44
C PRO A 32 3.39 -8.96 26.33
N GLY A 33 2.38 -8.52 25.58
CA GLY A 33 2.07 -7.11 25.47
C GLY A 33 1.37 -6.56 26.71
N PHE A 34 1.45 -5.26 26.94
CA PHE A 34 0.74 -4.58 28.04
C PHE A 34 -0.77 -4.45 27.81
N GLY A 35 -1.25 -4.75 26.61
CA GLY A 35 -2.66 -4.67 26.24
C GLY A 35 -2.89 -5.04 24.77
N LYS A 36 -4.16 -5.01 24.36
CA LYS A 36 -4.55 -5.18 22.97
C LYS A 36 -4.64 -3.81 22.28
N VAL A 37 -4.30 -3.77 21.00
CA VAL A 37 -4.49 -2.59 20.15
C VAL A 37 -5.99 -2.28 20.07
N LYS A 38 -6.34 -1.00 20.17
CA LYS A 38 -7.71 -0.51 20.10
C LYS A 38 -7.95 0.25 18.80
N LEU A 39 -9.19 0.45 18.47
CA LEU A 39 -9.59 1.30 17.35
C LEU A 39 -9.01 2.71 17.54
N ASN A 40 -8.46 3.28 16.48
CA ASN A 40 -7.78 4.58 16.42
C ASN A 40 -6.40 4.66 17.11
N ASP A 41 -5.89 3.60 17.73
CA ASP A 41 -4.52 3.60 18.22
C ASP A 41 -3.52 3.83 17.09
N ILE A 42 -2.50 4.64 17.36
CA ILE A 42 -1.34 4.79 16.48
C ILE A 42 -0.32 3.73 16.90
N VAL A 43 0.02 2.85 15.97
CA VAL A 43 0.85 1.68 16.24
C VAL A 43 2.11 1.71 15.39
N VAL A 44 3.25 1.50 16.05
CA VAL A 44 4.53 1.24 15.37
C VAL A 44 4.73 -0.26 15.27
N PHE A 45 4.95 -0.77 14.07
CA PHE A 45 5.15 -2.20 13.84
C PHE A 45 6.11 -2.46 12.68
N ASN A 46 6.75 -3.64 12.69
CA ASN A 46 7.59 -4.06 11.58
C ASN A 46 6.72 -4.41 10.36
N PHE A 47 7.06 -3.86 9.21
CA PHE A 47 6.29 -4.07 7.98
C PHE A 47 6.23 -5.57 7.60
N PRO A 48 5.06 -6.22 7.62
CA PRO A 48 4.97 -7.67 7.45
C PRO A 48 5.48 -8.18 6.11
N ALA A 49 5.24 -7.43 5.02
CA ALA A 49 5.68 -7.79 3.68
C ALA A 49 7.16 -7.40 3.39
N GLY A 50 7.82 -6.70 4.30
CA GLY A 50 9.23 -6.33 4.22
C GLY A 50 10.19 -7.46 4.63
N ASP A 51 9.74 -8.72 4.64
CA ASP A 51 10.55 -9.90 4.89
C ASP A 51 11.56 -10.18 3.77
N THR A 52 11.22 -9.81 2.55
CA THR A 52 12.07 -9.98 1.37
C THR A 52 12.11 -8.65 0.60
N VAL A 53 13.30 -8.20 0.26
CA VAL A 53 13.53 -6.96 -0.50
C VAL A 53 14.64 -7.14 -1.53
N ALA A 54 14.54 -6.41 -2.64
CA ALA A 54 15.62 -6.19 -3.58
C ALA A 54 16.39 -4.92 -3.12
N THR A 55 17.71 -5.01 -2.97
CA THR A 55 18.49 -3.96 -2.27
C THR A 55 18.47 -2.60 -2.96
N ASN A 56 18.22 -2.54 -4.27
CA ASN A 56 18.07 -1.28 -5.01
C ASN A 56 16.64 -0.73 -4.98
N PHE A 57 15.66 -1.49 -4.44
CA PHE A 57 14.23 -1.14 -4.35
C PHE A 57 13.69 -1.37 -2.93
N GLN A 58 14.39 -0.86 -1.94
CA GLN A 58 14.11 -1.16 -0.52
C GLN A 58 12.76 -0.63 -0.02
N GLN A 59 12.18 0.35 -0.68
CA GLN A 59 10.87 0.93 -0.33
C GLN A 59 9.68 0.12 -0.85
N THR A 60 9.94 -0.83 -1.76
CA THR A 60 8.90 -1.70 -2.34
C THR A 60 9.13 -3.14 -1.88
N ASP A 61 8.11 -3.78 -1.36
CA ASP A 61 8.23 -5.20 -1.01
C ASP A 61 8.43 -6.06 -2.26
N PHE A 62 9.14 -7.17 -2.09
CA PHE A 62 9.54 -8.03 -3.19
C PHE A 62 8.35 -8.62 -3.96
N TYR A 63 7.23 -8.87 -3.29
CA TYR A 63 6.06 -9.51 -3.90
C TYR A 63 5.40 -8.54 -4.88
N THR A 64 5.22 -7.29 -4.47
CA THR A 64 4.69 -6.22 -5.32
C THR A 64 5.63 -5.93 -6.49
N LEU A 65 6.93 -5.78 -6.22
CA LEU A 65 7.93 -5.54 -7.26
C LEU A 65 7.93 -6.68 -8.30
N ALA A 66 7.92 -7.94 -7.86
CA ALA A 66 7.91 -9.08 -8.77
C ALA A 66 6.63 -9.13 -9.63
N TYR A 67 5.47 -8.85 -9.05
CA TYR A 67 4.23 -8.81 -9.81
C TYR A 67 4.23 -7.71 -10.87
N GLU A 68 4.64 -6.49 -10.50
CA GLU A 68 4.69 -5.33 -11.40
C GLU A 68 5.68 -5.56 -12.56
N GLU A 69 6.88 -6.03 -12.25
CA GLU A 69 7.90 -6.30 -13.29
C GLU A 69 7.46 -7.43 -14.22
N GLY A 70 6.83 -8.48 -13.68
CA GLY A 70 6.27 -9.55 -14.49
C GLY A 70 5.14 -9.07 -15.39
N LYS A 71 4.22 -8.27 -14.87
CA LYS A 71 3.13 -7.67 -15.65
C LYS A 71 3.67 -6.76 -16.76
N ARG A 72 4.72 -6.01 -16.48
CA ARG A 72 5.39 -5.14 -17.48
C ARG A 72 6.07 -5.94 -18.58
N ALA A 73 6.63 -7.11 -18.25
CA ALA A 73 7.29 -7.99 -19.21
C ALA A 73 6.32 -8.64 -20.22
N TYR A 74 5.02 -8.67 -19.94
CA TYR A 74 4.01 -9.21 -20.84
C TYR A 74 3.31 -8.06 -21.58
N PRO A 75 3.58 -7.86 -22.88
CA PRO A 75 3.03 -6.73 -23.65
C PRO A 75 1.51 -6.85 -23.90
N ASN A 76 0.98 -8.05 -23.91
CA ASN A 76 -0.43 -8.29 -24.16
C ASN A 76 -1.22 -8.14 -22.85
N LYS A 77 -2.03 -7.11 -22.77
CA LYS A 77 -2.96 -6.93 -21.65
C LYS A 77 -4.02 -8.03 -21.67
N VAL A 78 -4.04 -8.86 -20.63
CA VAL A 78 -5.09 -9.86 -20.43
C VAL A 78 -6.35 -9.16 -19.93
N ASN A 79 -7.49 -9.43 -20.58
CA ASN A 79 -8.77 -8.96 -20.06
C ASN A 79 -9.19 -9.83 -18.88
N MET A 80 -8.90 -9.36 -17.68
CA MET A 80 -9.19 -10.08 -16.43
C MET A 80 -10.68 -10.23 -16.16
N ASP A 81 -11.54 -9.33 -16.66
CA ASP A 81 -12.99 -9.41 -16.50
C ASP A 81 -13.61 -10.63 -17.20
N SER A 82 -12.97 -11.14 -18.24
CA SER A 82 -13.44 -12.32 -18.99
C SER A 82 -13.00 -13.66 -18.42
N LEU A 83 -12.17 -13.66 -17.37
CA LEU A 83 -11.56 -14.84 -16.79
C LEU A 83 -12.28 -15.31 -15.53
N THR A 84 -12.33 -16.63 -15.33
CA THR A 84 -12.73 -17.25 -14.06
C THR A 84 -11.69 -16.94 -12.97
N ARG A 85 -12.04 -17.05 -11.69
CA ARG A 85 -11.10 -16.86 -10.56
C ARG A 85 -9.86 -17.75 -10.67
N LYS A 86 -10.03 -19.00 -11.06
CA LYS A 86 -8.91 -19.93 -11.27
C LYS A 86 -7.98 -19.46 -12.37
N GLN A 87 -8.51 -18.95 -13.49
CA GLN A 87 -7.71 -18.40 -14.58
C GLN A 87 -7.02 -17.09 -14.16
N GLN A 88 -7.71 -16.20 -13.43
CA GLN A 88 -7.11 -14.98 -12.87
C GLN A 88 -5.92 -15.31 -11.96
N ARG A 89 -6.05 -16.33 -11.10
CA ARG A 89 -4.96 -16.84 -10.27
C ARG A 89 -3.79 -17.33 -11.11
N THR A 90 -4.05 -18.08 -12.17
CA THR A 90 -3.00 -18.56 -13.08
C THR A 90 -2.26 -17.40 -13.74
N VAL A 91 -2.97 -16.34 -14.15
CA VAL A 91 -2.35 -15.13 -14.71
C VAL A 91 -1.51 -14.40 -13.67
N TYR A 92 -1.99 -14.28 -12.43
CA TYR A 92 -1.22 -13.71 -11.34
C TYR A 92 0.08 -14.49 -11.09
N ASP A 93 -0.01 -15.82 -10.99
CA ASP A 93 1.15 -16.69 -10.77
C ASP A 93 2.16 -16.59 -11.93
N LEU A 94 1.67 -16.47 -13.17
CA LEU A 94 2.51 -16.25 -14.36
C LEU A 94 3.30 -14.94 -14.24
N TYR A 95 2.63 -13.83 -13.96
CA TYR A 95 3.28 -12.53 -13.80
C TYR A 95 4.26 -12.54 -12.63
N TYR A 96 3.84 -13.02 -11.47
CA TYR A 96 4.69 -13.09 -10.29
C TYR A 96 5.97 -13.92 -10.52
N ASN A 97 5.84 -15.11 -11.13
CA ASN A 97 6.98 -15.97 -11.42
C ASN A 97 7.91 -15.38 -12.50
N ALA A 98 7.36 -14.75 -13.53
CA ALA A 98 8.13 -14.07 -14.56
C ALA A 98 8.96 -12.91 -13.96
N GLY A 99 8.32 -12.04 -13.17
CA GLY A 99 9.00 -10.93 -12.53
C GLY A 99 10.02 -11.38 -11.49
N ARG A 100 9.72 -12.41 -10.71
CA ARG A 100 10.67 -13.02 -9.77
C ARG A 100 11.93 -13.53 -10.48
N ASN A 101 11.76 -14.15 -11.65
CA ASN A 101 12.89 -14.62 -12.46
C ASN A 101 13.66 -13.44 -13.07
N LEU A 102 12.95 -12.41 -13.55
CA LEU A 102 13.55 -11.19 -14.09
C LEU A 102 14.43 -10.49 -13.04
N ILE A 103 13.92 -10.31 -11.84
CA ILE A 103 14.66 -9.69 -10.73
C ILE A 103 15.91 -10.49 -10.40
N ARG A 104 15.79 -11.82 -10.29
CA ARG A 104 16.92 -12.70 -9.97
C ARG A 104 17.99 -12.73 -11.05
N SER A 105 17.60 -12.60 -12.31
CA SER A 105 18.55 -12.61 -13.45
C SER A 105 19.25 -11.26 -13.70
N ASN A 106 18.80 -10.18 -13.03
CA ASN A 106 19.33 -8.83 -13.24
C ASN A 106 19.83 -8.16 -11.95
N PRO A 107 20.83 -8.72 -11.27
CA PRO A 107 21.30 -8.16 -10.00
C PRO A 107 21.92 -6.76 -10.14
N ARG A 108 22.36 -6.38 -11.35
CA ARG A 108 22.86 -5.00 -11.59
C ARG A 108 21.74 -3.96 -11.46
N MET A 109 20.53 -4.29 -11.87
CA MET A 109 19.37 -3.40 -11.80
C MET A 109 18.70 -3.44 -10.43
N TYR A 110 18.41 -4.64 -9.92
CA TYR A 110 17.60 -4.84 -8.73
C TYR A 110 18.42 -4.97 -7.44
N GLY A 111 19.73 -5.19 -7.55
CA GLY A 111 20.59 -5.54 -6.41
C GLY A 111 20.40 -6.98 -5.96
N ASP A 112 20.85 -7.28 -4.74
CA ASP A 112 20.72 -8.60 -4.12
C ASP A 112 19.31 -8.77 -3.51
N ILE A 113 18.80 -10.00 -3.54
CA ILE A 113 17.56 -10.34 -2.83
C ILE A 113 17.93 -10.74 -1.40
N VAL A 114 17.48 -9.94 -0.45
CA VAL A 114 17.78 -10.12 0.98
C VAL A 114 16.53 -10.48 1.74
N ILE A 115 16.62 -11.56 2.54
CA ILE A 115 15.58 -11.92 3.51
C ILE A 115 15.91 -11.26 4.84
N ARG A 116 14.97 -10.48 5.39
CA ARG A 116 15.15 -9.75 6.64
C ARG A 116 14.42 -10.46 7.79
N PRO A 117 15.11 -10.72 8.90
CA PRO A 117 14.44 -11.17 10.12
C PRO A 117 13.49 -10.09 10.64
N VAL A 118 12.52 -10.47 11.47
CA VAL A 118 11.41 -9.57 11.89
C VAL A 118 11.91 -8.26 12.47
N ASP A 119 12.96 -8.31 13.30
CA ASP A 119 13.57 -7.14 13.97
C ASP A 119 14.43 -6.26 13.04
N ARG A 120 14.52 -6.60 11.76
CA ARG A 120 15.26 -5.86 10.73
C ARG A 120 14.39 -5.39 9.57
N ARG A 121 13.08 -5.58 9.67
CA ARG A 121 12.12 -5.04 8.73
C ARG A 121 11.87 -3.57 9.03
N GLU A 122 11.47 -2.82 8.02
CA GLU A 122 11.10 -1.41 8.18
C GLU A 122 10.00 -1.24 9.23
N ASN A 123 10.12 -0.19 10.04
CA ASN A 123 9.10 0.17 11.01
C ASN A 123 8.08 1.10 10.36
N TYR A 124 6.83 0.73 10.44
CA TYR A 124 5.72 1.54 9.93
C TYR A 124 4.89 2.08 11.09
N VAL A 125 4.53 3.34 10.98
CA VAL A 125 3.57 4.00 11.88
C VAL A 125 2.23 4.09 11.16
N LYS A 126 1.21 3.44 11.69
CA LYS A 126 -0.13 3.41 11.09
C LYS A 126 -1.19 3.51 12.18
N ARG A 127 -2.39 3.95 11.78
CA ARG A 127 -3.58 3.97 12.65
C ARG A 127 -4.35 2.67 12.50
N CYS A 128 -4.76 2.08 13.62
CA CYS A 128 -5.65 0.92 13.64
C CYS A 128 -7.07 1.37 13.33
N VAL A 129 -7.62 0.91 12.21
CA VAL A 129 -8.98 1.25 11.77
C VAL A 129 -9.92 0.03 11.74
N GLY A 130 -9.41 -1.16 12.02
CA GLY A 130 -10.23 -2.36 12.13
C GLY A 130 -9.59 -3.39 13.07
N LEU A 131 -10.41 -3.98 13.90
CA LEU A 131 -10.04 -4.94 14.94
C LEU A 131 -10.31 -6.39 14.49
N PRO A 132 -9.72 -7.38 15.18
CA PRO A 132 -10.01 -8.79 14.91
C PRO A 132 -11.50 -9.09 15.03
N GLY A 133 -12.09 -9.68 13.99
CA GLY A 133 -13.51 -10.00 13.88
C GLY A 133 -14.36 -8.96 13.15
N ASP A 134 -13.85 -7.74 12.98
CA ASP A 134 -14.57 -6.69 12.26
C ASP A 134 -14.64 -6.96 10.75
N THR A 135 -15.66 -6.43 10.10
CA THR A 135 -15.77 -6.37 8.63
C THR A 135 -15.54 -4.94 8.19
N LEU A 136 -14.40 -4.71 7.52
CA LEU A 136 -14.01 -3.40 7.01
C LEU A 136 -14.48 -3.21 5.57
N GLN A 137 -15.03 -2.04 5.27
CA GLN A 137 -15.35 -1.59 3.93
C GLN A 137 -15.06 -0.09 3.79
N ILE A 138 -14.56 0.33 2.62
CA ILE A 138 -14.40 1.75 2.28
C ILE A 138 -15.37 2.06 1.13
N LYS A 139 -16.15 3.11 1.26
CA LYS A 139 -17.09 3.63 0.24
C LYS A 139 -16.86 5.13 0.08
N LYS A 140 -16.44 5.56 -1.08
CA LYS A 140 -16.14 6.97 -1.38
C LYS A 140 -15.22 7.61 -0.33
N GLY A 141 -14.17 6.87 0.07
CA GLY A 141 -13.20 7.31 1.08
C GLY A 141 -13.67 7.23 2.55
N GLN A 142 -14.95 6.93 2.79
CA GLN A 142 -15.48 6.72 4.14
C GLN A 142 -15.28 5.28 4.58
N VAL A 143 -14.65 5.09 5.74
CA VAL A 143 -14.47 3.76 6.35
C VAL A 143 -15.72 3.34 7.08
N TYR A 144 -16.12 2.08 6.87
CA TYR A 144 -17.22 1.41 7.55
C TYR A 144 -16.69 0.17 8.27
N ILE A 145 -17.11 -0.01 9.51
CA ILE A 145 -16.87 -1.21 10.32
C ILE A 145 -18.22 -1.84 10.64
N ASP A 146 -18.39 -3.11 10.26
CA ASP A 146 -19.67 -3.84 10.39
C ASP A 146 -20.87 -3.07 9.83
N GLY A 147 -20.66 -2.43 8.69
CA GLY A 147 -21.67 -1.64 8.00
C GLY A 147 -21.95 -0.25 8.59
N LYS A 148 -21.27 0.14 9.68
CA LYS A 148 -21.42 1.45 10.31
C LYS A 148 -20.25 2.35 9.95
N ALA A 149 -20.52 3.58 9.52
CA ALA A 149 -19.47 4.57 9.27
C ALA A 149 -18.74 4.91 10.57
N ILE A 150 -17.41 4.86 10.55
CA ILE A 150 -16.59 5.36 11.65
C ILE A 150 -16.24 6.83 11.39
N GLU A 151 -15.96 7.58 12.45
CA GLU A 151 -15.52 8.96 12.34
C GLU A 151 -14.14 9.02 11.70
N ASN A 152 -14.03 9.78 10.61
CA ASN A 152 -12.75 10.00 9.97
C ASN A 152 -11.91 10.98 10.80
N PRO A 153 -10.58 10.80 10.89
CA PRO A 153 -9.70 11.78 11.52
C PRO A 153 -9.87 13.17 10.88
N THR A 154 -9.86 14.22 11.69
CA THR A 154 -10.05 15.61 11.24
C THR A 154 -9.05 16.02 10.17
N GLU A 155 -7.79 15.56 10.31
CA GLU A 155 -6.68 15.84 9.40
C GLU A 155 -6.50 14.76 8.34
N MET A 156 -7.54 13.94 8.08
CA MET A 156 -7.47 12.96 6.99
C MET A 156 -7.34 13.66 5.65
N GLN A 157 -6.39 13.18 4.84
CA GLN A 157 -6.12 13.73 3.52
C GLN A 157 -6.47 12.74 2.41
N PHE A 158 -6.90 13.29 1.30
CA PHE A 158 -6.99 12.61 0.01
C PHE A 158 -6.11 13.32 -1.00
N ASN A 159 -5.63 12.58 -1.98
CA ASN A 159 -4.94 13.18 -3.11
C ASN A 159 -5.94 13.80 -4.09
N TYR A 160 -5.61 14.98 -4.56
CA TYR A 160 -6.41 15.71 -5.55
C TYR A 160 -5.53 16.22 -6.69
N PHE A 161 -6.09 16.25 -7.87
CA PHE A 161 -5.57 17.06 -8.96
C PHE A 161 -6.22 18.44 -8.91
N VAL A 162 -5.40 19.49 -8.82
CA VAL A 162 -5.81 20.88 -8.63
C VAL A 162 -5.34 21.67 -9.83
N GLN A 163 -6.27 22.09 -10.71
CA GLN A 163 -5.97 22.92 -11.88
C GLN A 163 -6.18 24.40 -11.55
N THR A 164 -5.22 25.23 -11.92
CA THR A 164 -5.32 26.67 -11.77
C THR A 164 -6.03 27.32 -12.97
N THR A 165 -6.29 28.63 -12.86
CA THR A 165 -6.83 29.44 -13.96
C THR A 165 -5.76 29.90 -14.96
N GLY A 166 -4.48 29.64 -14.69
CA GLY A 166 -3.30 30.01 -15.49
C GLY A 166 -2.09 30.37 -14.62
N PRO A 167 -2.23 31.14 -13.54
CA PRO A 167 -1.12 31.41 -12.62
C PRO A 167 -0.73 30.17 -11.82
N TYR A 168 0.56 30.11 -11.42
CA TYR A 168 1.04 29.10 -10.44
C TYR A 168 0.53 29.41 -9.04
N ILE A 169 0.37 28.38 -8.20
CA ILE A 169 0.16 28.53 -6.77
C ILE A 169 1.48 29.04 -6.17
N THR A 170 1.41 30.07 -5.35
CA THR A 170 2.61 30.69 -4.75
C THR A 170 3.11 29.88 -3.55
N ASP A 171 4.43 30.00 -3.26
CA ASP A 171 5.03 29.37 -2.07
C ASP A 171 4.37 29.83 -0.76
N ASP A 172 3.93 31.11 -0.71
CA ASP A 172 3.21 31.65 0.46
C ASP A 172 1.87 30.94 0.65
N MET A 173 1.12 30.69 -0.41
CA MET A 173 -0.14 29.95 -0.33
C MET A 173 0.06 28.49 0.06
N PHE A 174 1.10 27.82 -0.44
CA PHE A 174 1.45 26.46 0.01
C PHE A 174 1.79 26.43 1.49
N ARG A 175 2.54 27.44 1.96
CA ARG A 175 2.89 27.59 3.39
C ARG A 175 1.66 27.85 4.26
N GLU A 176 0.75 28.72 3.83
CA GLU A 176 -0.52 28.99 4.53
C GLU A 176 -1.41 27.75 4.62
N LEU A 177 -1.40 26.91 3.58
CA LEU A 177 -2.11 25.63 3.56
C LEU A 177 -1.41 24.56 4.38
N GLY A 178 -0.12 24.72 4.72
CA GLY A 178 0.68 23.70 5.39
C GLY A 178 1.09 22.54 4.47
N ILE A 179 1.18 22.77 3.14
CA ILE A 179 1.61 21.77 2.16
C ILE A 179 3.13 21.83 2.02
N SER A 180 3.81 20.72 2.34
CA SER A 180 5.27 20.63 2.26
C SER A 180 5.78 20.75 0.82
N LYS A 181 7.03 21.11 0.61
CA LYS A 181 7.63 21.18 -0.73
C LYS A 181 7.65 19.81 -1.44
N GLU A 182 7.78 18.75 -0.67
CA GLU A 182 7.81 17.38 -1.16
C GLU A 182 6.44 16.93 -1.70
N ASP A 183 5.37 17.50 -1.15
CA ASP A 183 3.99 17.23 -1.56
C ASP A 183 3.50 18.10 -2.73
N GLN A 184 4.31 19.07 -3.19
CA GLN A 184 3.97 20.00 -4.27
C GLN A 184 4.34 19.43 -5.65
N THR A 185 3.63 18.41 -6.11
CA THR A 185 3.91 17.80 -7.43
C THR A 185 3.18 18.55 -8.53
N LEU A 186 3.93 19.21 -9.41
CA LEU A 186 3.39 19.85 -10.62
C LEU A 186 3.33 18.84 -11.77
N MET A 187 2.14 18.48 -12.21
CA MET A 187 1.90 17.44 -13.21
C MET A 187 2.13 17.91 -14.64
N THR A 188 1.94 19.21 -14.90
CA THR A 188 2.10 19.81 -16.23
C THR A 188 3.55 19.93 -16.67
N ASP A 189 4.52 19.81 -15.77
CA ASP A 189 5.95 19.80 -16.12
C ASP A 189 6.45 18.38 -16.51
N GLY A 190 5.62 17.36 -16.31
CA GLY A 190 5.93 15.96 -16.62
C GLY A 190 5.52 15.56 -18.04
N LEU A 191 6.43 14.90 -18.77
CA LEU A 191 6.13 14.34 -20.08
C LEU A 191 5.08 13.21 -19.97
N GLY A 192 4.03 13.29 -20.78
CA GLY A 192 3.06 12.20 -20.96
C GLY A 192 1.81 12.25 -20.08
N TRP A 193 1.63 13.29 -19.27
CA TRP A 193 0.43 13.42 -18.42
C TRP A 193 -0.71 14.23 -19.07
N GLU A 194 -0.42 15.03 -20.10
CA GLU A 194 -1.39 15.98 -20.67
C GLU A 194 -2.70 15.30 -21.13
N GLU A 195 -2.60 14.18 -21.84
CA GLU A 195 -3.78 13.44 -22.31
C GLU A 195 -4.65 12.95 -21.15
N ASN A 196 -4.02 12.35 -20.13
CA ASN A 196 -4.73 11.85 -18.95
C ASN A 196 -5.41 12.99 -18.17
N LEU A 197 -4.74 14.14 -18.02
CA LEU A 197 -5.31 15.31 -17.34
C LEU A 197 -6.52 15.86 -18.11
N ILE A 198 -6.46 15.91 -19.44
CA ILE A 198 -7.58 16.34 -20.29
C ILE A 198 -8.74 15.34 -20.18
N GLU A 199 -8.50 14.04 -20.22
CA GLU A 199 -9.53 13.01 -20.03
C GLU A 199 -10.22 13.10 -18.66
N MET A 200 -9.50 13.55 -17.63
CA MET A 200 -10.08 13.84 -16.32
C MET A 200 -10.86 15.15 -16.25
N GLY A 201 -10.93 15.93 -17.33
CA GLY A 201 -11.62 17.23 -17.36
C GLY A 201 -10.78 18.38 -16.79
N LEU A 202 -9.45 18.24 -16.78
CA LEU A 202 -8.49 19.28 -16.42
C LEU A 202 -7.88 19.87 -17.70
N ASP A 203 -8.73 20.43 -18.56
CA ASP A 203 -8.41 20.83 -19.92
C ASP A 203 -8.23 22.35 -20.10
N ARG A 204 -8.32 23.13 -19.01
CA ARG A 204 -8.18 24.58 -19.07
C ARG A 204 -6.80 24.98 -19.57
N ARG A 205 -6.79 25.96 -20.48
CA ARG A 205 -5.57 26.49 -21.07
C ARG A 205 -5.28 27.92 -20.58
N ASP A 206 -3.98 28.24 -20.50
CA ASP A 206 -3.50 29.58 -20.18
C ASP A 206 -3.66 30.54 -21.39
N ALA A 207 -3.26 31.79 -21.20
CA ALA A 207 -3.32 32.80 -22.25
C ALA A 207 -2.42 32.51 -23.48
N GLN A 208 -1.47 31.59 -23.35
CA GLN A 208 -0.55 31.12 -24.37
C GLN A 208 -1.04 29.82 -25.07
N GLY A 209 -2.21 29.30 -24.67
CA GLY A 209 -2.80 28.09 -25.20
C GLY A 209 -2.19 26.78 -24.61
N ARG A 210 -1.30 26.85 -23.63
CA ARG A 210 -0.74 25.70 -22.93
C ARG A 210 -1.70 25.24 -21.83
N LEU A 211 -1.64 23.97 -21.44
CA LEU A 211 -2.40 23.48 -20.30
C LEU A 211 -2.05 24.30 -19.05
N ALA A 212 -3.08 24.87 -18.40
CA ALA A 212 -2.88 25.61 -17.15
C ALA A 212 -2.30 24.69 -16.07
N PRO A 213 -1.46 25.19 -15.15
CA PRO A 213 -0.81 24.36 -14.14
C PRO A 213 -1.78 23.45 -13.40
N VAL A 214 -1.43 22.17 -13.34
CA VAL A 214 -2.13 21.13 -12.57
C VAL A 214 -1.18 20.56 -11.54
N TYR A 215 -1.59 20.63 -10.29
CA TYR A 215 -0.85 20.08 -9.16
C TYR A 215 -1.52 18.80 -8.66
N HIS A 216 -0.72 17.84 -8.23
CA HIS A 216 -1.18 16.68 -7.47
C HIS A 216 -0.82 16.90 -6.00
N LEU A 217 -1.85 17.10 -5.16
CA LEU A 217 -1.70 17.57 -3.78
C LEU A 217 -2.49 16.71 -2.80
N PRO A 218 -1.91 16.36 -1.63
CA PRO A 218 -2.66 15.79 -0.52
C PRO A 218 -3.39 16.93 0.22
N LEU A 219 -4.74 16.88 0.22
CA LEU A 219 -5.54 17.92 0.85
C LEU A 219 -6.43 17.35 1.96
N THR A 220 -6.43 18.02 3.11
CA THR A 220 -7.49 17.86 4.11
C THR A 220 -8.78 18.51 3.61
N LYS A 221 -9.90 18.22 4.27
CA LYS A 221 -11.17 18.87 3.96
C LYS A 221 -11.07 20.40 4.01
N LYS A 222 -10.39 20.96 5.03
CA LYS A 222 -10.19 22.40 5.20
C LYS A 222 -9.37 23.01 4.05
N MET A 223 -8.26 22.35 3.65
CA MET A 223 -7.43 22.79 2.53
C MET A 223 -8.22 22.77 1.21
N TYR A 224 -9.00 21.70 0.98
CA TYR A 224 -9.89 21.59 -0.18
C TYR A 224 -10.92 22.73 -0.21
N GLU A 225 -11.59 23.03 0.91
CA GLU A 225 -12.55 24.11 1.00
C GLU A 225 -11.90 25.48 0.74
N THR A 226 -10.70 25.72 1.28
CA THR A 226 -9.93 26.95 1.04
C THR A 226 -9.58 27.12 -0.44
N LEU A 227 -9.01 26.09 -1.06
CA LEU A 227 -8.64 26.14 -2.49
C LEU A 227 -9.88 26.24 -3.38
N SER A 228 -10.91 25.45 -3.15
CA SER A 228 -12.14 25.45 -3.94
C SER A 228 -12.92 26.77 -3.85
N GLY A 229 -12.76 27.49 -2.74
CA GLY A 229 -13.30 28.85 -2.55
C GLY A 229 -12.58 29.92 -3.37
N ASN A 230 -11.32 29.71 -3.74
CA ASN A 230 -10.51 30.68 -4.49
C ASN A 230 -10.70 30.54 -6.02
N LYS A 231 -11.89 30.88 -6.51
CA LYS A 231 -12.26 30.77 -7.94
C LYS A 231 -11.45 31.68 -8.88
N LYS A 232 -10.71 32.65 -8.34
CA LYS A 232 -9.80 33.48 -9.16
C LYS A 232 -8.54 32.72 -9.55
N LEU A 233 -8.07 31.84 -8.67
CA LEU A 233 -6.85 31.07 -8.87
C LEU A 233 -7.14 29.64 -9.32
N ILE A 234 -8.15 29.00 -8.78
CA ILE A 234 -8.45 27.57 -8.99
C ILE A 234 -9.63 27.41 -9.95
N SER A 235 -9.40 26.71 -11.05
CA SER A 235 -10.43 26.40 -12.05
C SER A 235 -11.19 25.12 -11.73
N ASN A 236 -10.46 24.06 -11.32
CA ASN A 236 -11.05 22.76 -11.04
C ASN A 236 -10.24 22.00 -9.99
N ILE A 237 -10.92 21.17 -9.20
CA ILE A 237 -10.30 20.23 -8.25
C ILE A 237 -11.01 18.89 -8.40
N ILE A 238 -10.25 17.85 -8.70
CA ILE A 238 -10.74 16.48 -8.88
C ILE A 238 -10.02 15.57 -7.88
N ILE A 239 -10.77 14.74 -7.17
CA ILE A 239 -10.15 13.70 -6.33
C ILE A 239 -9.41 12.72 -7.23
N GLU A 240 -8.23 12.24 -6.77
CA GLU A 240 -7.44 11.27 -7.51
C GLU A 240 -8.31 10.05 -7.88
N PRO A 241 -8.46 9.73 -9.17
CA PRO A 241 -9.22 8.56 -9.60
C PRO A 241 -8.60 7.26 -9.07
N GLY A 242 -9.46 6.26 -8.80
CA GLY A 242 -9.04 5.00 -8.21
C GLY A 242 -7.96 4.24 -8.99
N GLU A 243 -7.93 4.40 -10.31
CA GLU A 243 -6.92 3.79 -11.19
C GLU A 243 -5.47 4.27 -10.93
N PHE A 244 -5.30 5.45 -10.32
CA PHE A 244 -4.00 5.97 -9.89
C PHE A 244 -3.59 5.46 -8.50
N SER A 245 -4.46 4.72 -7.81
CA SER A 245 -4.19 4.22 -6.45
C SER A 245 -3.08 3.17 -6.37
N GLY A 246 -2.59 2.67 -7.51
CA GLY A 246 -1.64 1.57 -7.58
C GLY A 246 -2.30 0.22 -7.24
N GLN A 247 -1.45 -0.76 -6.97
CA GLN A 247 -1.94 -2.11 -6.62
C GLN A 247 -2.48 -2.14 -5.19
N MET A 248 -3.67 -2.71 -5.05
CA MET A 248 -4.33 -2.87 -3.75
C MET A 248 -4.18 -4.32 -3.26
N TYR A 249 -4.13 -4.49 -1.94
CA TYR A 249 -4.21 -5.81 -1.34
C TYR A 249 -5.62 -6.42 -1.54
N PRO A 250 -5.71 -7.71 -1.86
CA PRO A 250 -4.64 -8.65 -2.16
C PRO A 250 -4.22 -8.57 -3.65
N LEU A 251 -2.92 -8.70 -3.91
CA LEU A 251 -2.36 -8.61 -5.27
C LEU A 251 -2.87 -9.72 -6.20
N ASN A 252 -3.17 -10.89 -5.63
CA ASN A 252 -3.60 -12.09 -6.35
C ASN A 252 -5.13 -12.21 -6.53
N LEU A 253 -5.85 -11.12 -6.27
CA LEU A 253 -7.30 -11.04 -6.50
C LEU A 253 -7.61 -9.86 -7.42
N TYR A 254 -8.08 -10.16 -8.61
CA TYR A 254 -8.57 -9.11 -9.48
C TYR A 254 -9.92 -8.57 -8.97
N THR A 255 -9.91 -7.32 -8.58
CA THR A 255 -11.09 -6.56 -8.13
C THR A 255 -11.08 -5.19 -8.77
N LYS A 256 -12.22 -4.49 -8.67
CA LYS A 256 -12.31 -3.05 -8.98
C LYS A 256 -12.10 -2.19 -7.73
N TRP A 257 -11.41 -2.73 -6.73
CA TRP A 257 -11.10 -2.00 -5.52
C TRP A 257 -10.02 -0.96 -5.76
N ASP A 258 -10.23 0.19 -5.16
CA ASP A 258 -9.30 1.31 -5.14
C ASP A 258 -9.21 1.89 -3.72
N ARG A 259 -8.43 2.95 -3.52
CA ARG A 259 -8.30 3.59 -2.19
C ARG A 259 -9.61 4.12 -1.66
N ASN A 260 -10.52 4.53 -2.54
CA ASN A 260 -11.79 5.16 -2.17
C ASN A 260 -12.93 4.15 -2.05
N ASN A 261 -12.81 2.98 -2.70
CA ASN A 261 -13.83 1.93 -2.72
C ASN A 261 -13.17 0.56 -2.56
N TYR A 262 -13.23 0.02 -1.36
CA TYR A 262 -12.47 -1.16 -0.98
C TYR A 262 -13.29 -2.11 -0.11
N GLY A 263 -13.12 -3.42 -0.30
CA GLY A 263 -13.79 -4.45 0.49
C GLY A 263 -15.22 -4.77 0.01
N PRO A 264 -16.05 -5.43 0.85
CA PRO A 264 -15.78 -5.70 2.27
C PRO A 264 -14.71 -6.77 2.50
N ILE A 265 -13.93 -6.63 3.59
CA ILE A 265 -12.99 -7.63 4.09
C ILE A 265 -13.27 -7.90 5.56
N TRP A 266 -13.45 -9.17 5.91
CA TRP A 266 -13.48 -9.59 7.30
C TRP A 266 -12.06 -9.73 7.83
N ILE A 267 -11.79 -9.18 9.01
CA ILE A 267 -10.47 -9.17 9.64
C ILE A 267 -10.36 -10.39 10.55
N PRO A 268 -9.40 -11.32 10.31
CA PRO A 268 -9.34 -12.55 11.07
C PRO A 268 -9.08 -12.33 12.57
N ALA A 269 -9.78 -13.11 13.39
CA ALA A 269 -9.60 -13.18 14.83
C ALA A 269 -9.06 -14.55 15.23
N LYS A 270 -8.23 -14.60 16.25
CA LYS A 270 -7.69 -15.84 16.79
C LYS A 270 -8.83 -16.77 17.23
N GLY A 271 -8.77 -18.02 16.78
CA GLY A 271 -9.77 -19.04 17.07
C GLY A 271 -11.02 -19.00 16.19
N ALA A 272 -11.18 -17.96 15.37
CA ALA A 272 -12.29 -17.89 14.43
C ALA A 272 -12.02 -18.73 13.19
N THR A 273 -13.07 -19.40 12.70
CA THR A 273 -13.02 -20.27 11.52
C THR A 273 -13.78 -19.63 10.38
N ILE A 274 -13.18 -19.64 9.18
CA ILE A 274 -13.85 -19.22 7.95
C ILE A 274 -13.98 -20.40 6.99
N LYS A 275 -15.02 -20.35 6.14
CA LYS A 275 -15.08 -21.19 4.95
C LYS A 275 -14.19 -20.61 3.86
N LEU A 276 -13.29 -21.42 3.31
CA LEU A 276 -12.43 -21.04 2.20
C LEU A 276 -13.14 -21.28 0.86
N THR A 277 -13.05 -20.30 -0.02
CA THR A 277 -13.58 -20.35 -1.37
C THR A 277 -12.56 -19.78 -2.35
N GLU A 278 -12.70 -20.01 -3.64
CA GLU A 278 -11.84 -19.40 -4.65
C GLU A 278 -11.88 -17.86 -4.61
N ASP A 279 -13.00 -17.26 -4.18
CA ASP A 279 -13.16 -15.81 -4.09
C ASP A 279 -12.45 -15.19 -2.89
N ASN A 280 -12.46 -15.85 -1.73
CA ASN A 280 -11.88 -15.28 -0.51
C ASN A 280 -10.47 -15.79 -0.20
N LEU A 281 -10.05 -16.89 -0.83
CA LEU A 281 -8.72 -17.46 -0.62
C LEU A 281 -7.60 -16.43 -0.82
N PRO A 282 -7.60 -15.62 -1.89
CA PRO A 282 -6.54 -14.62 -2.09
C PRO A 282 -6.42 -13.61 -0.94
N ILE A 283 -7.54 -13.29 -0.28
CA ILE A 283 -7.57 -12.37 0.86
C ILE A 283 -6.82 -12.97 2.07
N TYR A 284 -6.98 -14.28 2.30
CA TYR A 284 -6.48 -14.94 3.51
C TYR A 284 -5.22 -15.77 3.29
N GLU A 285 -4.85 -16.03 2.05
CA GLU A 285 -3.70 -16.86 1.69
C GLU A 285 -2.41 -16.41 2.37
N ARG A 286 -2.15 -15.08 2.38
CA ARG A 286 -0.96 -14.54 3.02
C ARG A 286 -0.99 -14.72 4.54
N CYS A 287 -2.15 -14.60 5.17
CA CYS A 287 -2.32 -14.89 6.60
C CYS A 287 -1.98 -16.35 6.90
N ILE A 288 -2.54 -17.25 6.09
CA ILE A 288 -2.38 -18.71 6.27
C ILE A 288 -0.94 -19.14 6.04
N VAL A 289 -0.34 -18.70 4.92
CA VAL A 289 0.99 -19.17 4.48
C VAL A 289 2.12 -18.39 5.16
N ALA A 290 2.14 -17.06 4.95
CA ALA A 290 3.31 -16.26 5.34
C ALA A 290 3.35 -15.95 6.83
N TYR A 291 2.20 -15.75 7.47
CA TYR A 291 2.16 -15.33 8.87
C TYR A 291 1.93 -16.49 9.83
N GLU A 292 1.16 -17.49 9.45
CA GLU A 292 0.90 -18.66 10.28
C GLU A 292 1.71 -19.90 9.86
N GLY A 293 2.56 -19.78 8.81
CA GLY A 293 3.58 -20.77 8.45
C GLY A 293 3.04 -22.06 7.83
N ASN A 294 1.84 -22.04 7.28
CA ASN A 294 1.25 -23.22 6.67
C ASN A 294 1.64 -23.37 5.20
N LYS A 295 1.59 -24.59 4.69
CA LYS A 295 1.69 -24.88 3.26
C LYS A 295 0.29 -24.94 2.65
N LEU A 296 0.01 -24.10 1.66
CA LEU A 296 -1.27 -24.07 0.96
C LEU A 296 -1.08 -24.47 -0.50
N GLU A 297 -1.93 -25.35 -0.98
CA GLU A 297 -1.97 -25.81 -2.36
C GLU A 297 -3.42 -25.78 -2.87
N VAL A 298 -3.62 -25.24 -4.07
CA VAL A 298 -4.91 -25.29 -4.76
C VAL A 298 -4.78 -26.31 -5.89
N LYS A 299 -5.56 -27.40 -5.81
CA LYS A 299 -5.61 -28.47 -6.80
C LYS A 299 -6.93 -28.43 -7.56
N GLU A 300 -7.08 -29.30 -8.57
CA GLU A 300 -8.31 -29.37 -9.36
C GLU A 300 -9.55 -29.69 -8.52
N ASP A 301 -9.36 -30.51 -7.48
CA ASP A 301 -10.43 -31.03 -6.62
C ASP A 301 -10.61 -30.25 -5.32
N GLY A 302 -9.83 -29.19 -5.05
CA GLY A 302 -10.02 -28.35 -3.87
C GLY A 302 -8.75 -27.73 -3.29
N ILE A 303 -8.92 -27.14 -2.10
CA ILE A 303 -7.86 -26.47 -1.34
C ILE A 303 -7.24 -27.49 -0.36
N TYR A 304 -5.92 -27.45 -0.25
CA TYR A 304 -5.14 -28.29 0.67
C TYR A 304 -4.29 -27.40 1.58
N ILE A 305 -4.34 -27.66 2.89
CA ILE A 305 -3.50 -27.00 3.88
C ILE A 305 -2.69 -28.07 4.59
N ASN A 306 -1.35 -27.95 4.57
CA ASN A 306 -0.41 -28.93 5.12
C ASN A 306 -0.61 -30.36 4.59
N GLY A 307 -1.10 -30.49 3.36
CA GLY A 307 -1.36 -31.76 2.71
C GLY A 307 -2.77 -32.34 2.93
N GLU A 308 -3.57 -31.74 3.80
CA GLU A 308 -4.93 -32.15 4.07
C GLU A 308 -5.94 -31.32 3.27
N LYS A 309 -6.91 -31.98 2.61
CA LYS A 309 -7.99 -31.32 1.90
C LYS A 309 -8.94 -30.67 2.89
N THR A 310 -9.21 -29.38 2.70
CA THR A 310 -10.11 -28.62 3.59
C THR A 310 -10.87 -27.56 2.81
N ASP A 311 -12.05 -27.19 3.30
CA ASP A 311 -12.85 -26.07 2.84
C ASP A 311 -12.95 -24.94 3.90
N SER A 312 -12.17 -25.05 4.98
CA SER A 312 -12.21 -24.10 6.08
C SER A 312 -10.82 -23.90 6.68
N TYR A 313 -10.65 -22.78 7.41
CA TYR A 313 -9.44 -22.48 8.14
C TYR A 313 -9.73 -21.77 9.45
N THR A 314 -9.06 -22.19 10.55
CA THR A 314 -9.14 -21.56 11.86
C THR A 314 -7.86 -20.77 12.10
N PHE A 315 -7.99 -19.47 12.33
CA PHE A 315 -6.84 -18.59 12.52
C PHE A 315 -6.21 -18.75 13.93
N ASN A 316 -4.89 -18.74 13.98
CA ASN A 316 -4.12 -18.88 15.22
C ASN A 316 -3.72 -17.51 15.82
N MET A 317 -3.89 -16.40 15.06
CA MET A 317 -3.52 -15.04 15.47
C MET A 317 -4.67 -14.07 15.29
N ASP A 318 -4.61 -12.95 16.04
CA ASP A 318 -5.41 -11.77 15.83
C ASP A 318 -4.78 -10.93 14.71
N TYR A 319 -5.59 -10.44 13.78
CA TYR A 319 -5.19 -9.52 12.72
C TYR A 319 -5.85 -8.16 12.91
N TYR A 320 -5.21 -7.13 12.38
CA TYR A 320 -5.65 -5.75 12.51
C TYR A 320 -5.55 -5.06 11.16
N TRP A 321 -6.46 -4.17 10.87
CA TRP A 321 -6.38 -3.36 9.67
C TRP A 321 -5.77 -2.01 9.99
N MET A 322 -4.65 -1.71 9.35
CA MET A 322 -3.89 -0.48 9.56
C MET A 322 -3.98 0.40 8.32
N MET A 323 -4.24 1.69 8.49
CA MET A 323 -4.23 2.66 7.41
C MET A 323 -3.16 3.72 7.63
N GLY A 324 -2.73 4.38 6.54
CA GLY A 324 -1.82 5.51 6.61
C GLY A 324 -2.38 6.56 7.54
N CYS A 325 -1.60 6.94 8.54
CA CYS A 325 -1.79 8.16 9.28
C CYS A 325 -0.77 9.13 8.72
N LEU A 326 -1.21 10.12 7.94
CA LEU A 326 -0.34 11.24 7.64
C LEU A 326 -0.16 11.99 8.95
N LEU A 327 0.89 11.63 9.66
CA LEU A 327 1.38 12.44 10.76
C LEU A 327 2.06 13.63 10.07
N TYR A 328 1.36 14.76 10.00
CA TYR A 328 2.03 16.02 9.82
C TYR A 328 2.90 16.24 11.03
N THR A 329 4.15 15.89 10.90
CA THR A 329 5.22 16.57 11.63
C THR A 329 6.54 16.15 11.01
N SER A 330 7.09 16.98 10.17
CA SER A 330 8.54 17.13 10.07
C SER A 330 9.15 17.49 11.43
N ASP A 331 8.35 17.93 12.39
CA ASP A 331 8.81 18.39 13.71
C ASP A 331 8.76 17.31 14.81
N ALA A 332 8.09 16.18 14.61
CA ALA A 332 8.05 15.11 15.62
C ALA A 332 9.14 14.04 15.45
N ALA A 333 10.02 14.17 14.46
CA ALA A 333 11.17 13.31 14.27
C ALA A 333 12.48 13.92 14.82
N ASP A 334 12.45 15.20 15.24
CA ASP A 334 13.62 15.97 15.72
C ASP A 334 13.56 16.28 17.23
N GLU A 335 12.60 15.76 18.01
CA GLU A 335 12.60 15.78 19.47
C GLU A 335 12.96 14.44 20.10
#